data_e85802f3cf82618592c1a510752a6958
#
_entry.id   e85802f3cf82618592c1a510752a6958
#
_cell.length_a   1.000
_cell.length_b   1.000
_cell.length_c   1.000
_cell.angle_alpha   90.00
_cell.angle_beta   90.00
_cell.angle_gamma   90.00
#
_symmetry.space_group_name_H-M   'P 1'
#
loop_
_entity.id
_entity.type
_entity.pdbx_description
1 polymer ?
#
loop_
_entity_poly.entity_id
_entity_poly.type
_entity_poly.pdbx_seq_one_letter_code
_entity_poly.pdbx_strand_id
1 'polypeptide(L)'
;MLYAIIAAVVLVVLIFLYMLSRVVVVPSNLTGLVAGSTRNGEIKIIRPGGRDFVLPIIQSIQYLPFTQNTIGFQVTAEDENKINVNVSAVAAVKVGDSDEQVRAAAKRFLGKPNTDQAIADSARNALIGSLRSIIGHMTITDLISDRDALQQNVFDDAKSVMANMGLEIDVLQISEITDDGGYIESLGVPEQQRVEKDARIARAHAEREAKDAEVTSRQQIAERERDLSLRQAQLKAETDRAQAEADSSGPLARAAKEREIAIIEQEAAQAKAALTERELDSTVRKPSSRSEERRVGKECRSRWSPYH
;
A
#
# COMPACT_ATOMS: atom_id res chain seq x y z
N MET A 1 17.22 -33.85 78.38
CA MET A 1 18.07 -32.95 77.61
C MET A 1 18.18 -33.36 76.17
N LEU A 2 18.60 -34.61 75.83
CA LEU A 2 18.79 -35.06 74.43
C LEU A 2 17.50 -34.97 73.58
N TYR A 3 16.36 -35.42 74.08
CA TYR A 3 15.07 -35.38 73.43
C TYR A 3 14.59 -33.93 73.16
N ALA A 4 14.89 -33.00 74.06
CA ALA A 4 14.55 -31.60 73.87
C ALA A 4 15.40 -30.96 72.76
N ILE A 5 16.66 -31.35 72.63
CA ILE A 5 17.53 -30.88 71.51
C ILE A 5 17.07 -31.46 70.18
N ILE A 6 16.74 -32.75 70.13
CA ILE A 6 16.22 -33.41 68.92
C ILE A 6 14.89 -32.75 68.48
N ALA A 7 13.98 -32.52 69.43
CA ALA A 7 12.71 -31.83 69.13
C ALA A 7 12.91 -30.40 68.57
N ALA A 8 13.85 -29.65 69.13
CA ALA A 8 14.20 -28.32 68.63
C ALA A 8 14.79 -28.34 67.23
N VAL A 9 15.68 -29.32 66.94
CA VAL A 9 16.25 -29.47 65.57
C VAL A 9 15.18 -29.86 64.58
N VAL A 10 14.30 -30.81 64.91
CA VAL A 10 13.18 -31.18 64.02
C VAL A 10 12.26 -29.99 63.76
N LEU A 11 11.96 -29.20 64.78
CA LEU A 11 11.12 -28.00 64.58
C LEU A 11 11.79 -26.96 63.71
N VAL A 12 13.08 -26.73 63.85
CA VAL A 12 13.84 -25.82 62.96
C VAL A 12 13.84 -26.34 61.52
N VAL A 13 14.04 -27.63 61.31
CA VAL A 13 14.00 -28.25 59.97
C VAL A 13 12.59 -28.11 59.32
N LEU A 14 11.54 -28.32 60.12
CA LEU A 14 10.16 -28.13 59.62
C LEU A 14 9.86 -26.69 59.29
N ILE A 15 10.32 -25.73 60.09
CA ILE A 15 10.20 -24.30 59.78
C ILE A 15 10.97 -23.94 58.49
N PHE A 16 12.17 -24.47 58.32
CA PHE A 16 13.00 -24.25 57.16
C PHE A 16 12.37 -24.84 55.88
N LEU A 17 11.86 -26.08 55.94
CA LEU A 17 11.11 -26.71 54.88
C LEU A 17 9.83 -25.93 54.52
N TYR A 18 9.12 -25.45 55.57
CA TYR A 18 7.95 -24.57 55.35
C TYR A 18 8.32 -23.25 54.67
N MET A 19 9.45 -22.64 55.07
CA MET A 19 9.95 -21.42 54.39
C MET A 19 10.34 -21.69 52.95
N LEU A 20 11.03 -22.77 52.63
CA LEU A 20 11.39 -23.15 51.25
C LEU A 20 10.16 -23.40 50.37
N SER A 21 9.09 -23.94 50.92
CA SER A 21 7.81 -24.17 50.24
C SER A 21 7.08 -22.87 49.87
N ARG A 22 7.53 -21.71 50.34
CA ARG A 22 6.89 -20.39 50.16
C ARG A 22 7.60 -19.49 49.15
N VAL A 23 8.56 -20.02 48.40
CA VAL A 23 9.15 -19.31 47.27
C VAL A 23 8.18 -19.36 46.08
N VAL A 24 7.67 -18.20 45.72
CA VAL A 24 6.81 -18.06 44.53
C VAL A 24 7.66 -17.70 43.32
N VAL A 25 7.46 -18.44 42.23
CA VAL A 25 8.07 -18.16 40.92
C VAL A 25 7.01 -17.53 40.07
N VAL A 26 7.28 -16.35 39.56
CA VAL A 26 6.37 -15.64 38.67
C VAL A 26 6.62 -16.11 37.20
N PRO A 27 5.59 -16.57 36.49
CA PRO A 27 5.71 -16.91 35.05
C PRO A 27 6.24 -15.73 34.25
N SER A 28 6.89 -16.01 33.10
CA SER A 28 7.51 -14.98 32.24
C SER A 28 6.50 -14.05 31.54
N ASN A 29 5.23 -14.44 31.47
CA ASN A 29 4.14 -13.67 30.87
C ASN A 29 3.34 -12.84 31.91
N LEU A 30 3.70 -12.92 33.19
CA LEU A 30 3.00 -12.25 34.28
C LEU A 30 3.98 -11.42 35.11
N THR A 31 3.52 -10.33 35.68
CA THR A 31 4.20 -9.57 36.70
C THR A 31 3.54 -9.87 38.05
N GLY A 32 4.30 -10.33 39.02
CA GLY A 32 3.82 -10.58 40.38
C GLY A 32 3.80 -9.29 41.19
N LEU A 33 2.68 -9.00 41.80
CA LEU A 33 2.47 -7.83 42.64
C LEU A 33 2.14 -8.29 44.07
N VAL A 34 3.04 -8.01 44.98
CA VAL A 34 2.90 -8.39 46.39
C VAL A 34 2.43 -7.19 47.18
N ALA A 35 1.21 -7.28 47.70
CA ALA A 35 0.64 -6.30 48.60
C ALA A 35 0.90 -6.70 50.05
N GLY A 36 1.08 -5.73 50.95
CA GLY A 36 1.30 -5.97 52.39
C GLY A 36 2.77 -6.13 52.79
N SER A 37 3.73 -5.98 51.86
CA SER A 37 5.17 -6.20 52.15
C SER A 37 5.86 -5.02 52.82
N THR A 38 5.34 -3.82 52.70
CA THR A 38 6.06 -2.61 53.14
C THR A 38 5.23 -1.82 54.14
N ARG A 39 5.92 -1.28 55.14
CA ARG A 39 5.32 -0.45 56.20
C ARG A 39 4.58 0.81 55.67
N ASN A 40 4.91 1.21 54.44
CA ASN A 40 4.31 2.36 53.75
C ASN A 40 3.18 1.99 52.79
N GLY A 41 2.76 0.71 52.73
CA GLY A 41 1.68 0.28 51.79
C GLY A 41 2.09 0.21 50.32
N GLU A 42 3.37 0.31 50.01
CA GLU A 42 3.85 0.18 48.63
C GLU A 42 3.76 -1.27 48.14
N ILE A 43 3.31 -1.43 46.89
CA ILE A 43 3.24 -2.72 46.22
C ILE A 43 4.66 -3.10 45.76
N LYS A 44 5.16 -4.26 46.22
CA LYS A 44 6.40 -4.82 45.73
C LYS A 44 6.17 -5.51 44.38
N ILE A 45 6.98 -5.16 43.40
CA ILE A 45 6.88 -5.69 42.02
C ILE A 45 7.91 -6.82 41.88
N ILE A 46 7.44 -7.98 41.42
CA ILE A 46 8.28 -9.10 41.02
C ILE A 46 8.22 -9.18 39.50
N ARG A 47 9.36 -8.95 38.87
CA ARG A 47 9.45 -8.95 37.38
C ARG A 47 9.18 -10.34 36.80
N PRO A 48 8.77 -10.45 35.55
CA PRO A 48 8.54 -11.73 34.87
C PRO A 48 9.76 -12.66 35.00
N GLY A 49 9.53 -13.92 35.35
CA GLY A 49 10.58 -14.91 35.61
C GLY A 49 11.31 -14.75 36.92
N GLY A 50 10.98 -13.74 37.73
CA GLY A 50 11.56 -13.50 39.05
C GLY A 50 11.05 -14.50 40.11
N ARG A 51 11.82 -14.60 41.22
CA ARG A 51 11.46 -15.41 42.39
C ARG A 51 11.44 -14.50 43.59
N ASP A 52 10.46 -14.69 44.44
CA ASP A 52 10.40 -13.96 45.71
C ASP A 52 9.75 -14.81 46.81
N PHE A 53 10.03 -14.43 48.04
CA PHE A 53 9.46 -15.07 49.20
C PHE A 53 8.22 -14.31 49.67
N VAL A 54 7.07 -14.99 49.67
CA VAL A 54 5.78 -14.40 50.05
C VAL A 54 5.22 -15.06 51.28
N LEU A 55 4.94 -14.27 52.33
CA LEU A 55 4.33 -14.69 53.56
C LEU A 55 2.78 -14.60 53.43
N PRO A 56 2.07 -15.71 53.26
CA PRO A 56 0.63 -15.68 52.92
C PRO A 56 -0.27 -15.17 54.07
N ILE A 57 0.26 -15.03 55.26
CA ILE A 57 -0.49 -14.50 56.43
C ILE A 57 -0.54 -12.97 56.39
N ILE A 58 0.49 -12.34 55.84
CA ILE A 58 0.66 -10.88 55.88
C ILE A 58 0.64 -10.27 54.45
N GLN A 59 0.96 -11.09 53.45
CA GLN A 59 1.14 -10.65 52.06
C GLN A 59 0.19 -11.40 51.15
N SER A 60 -0.39 -10.67 50.20
CA SER A 60 -1.14 -11.24 49.07
C SER A 60 -0.40 -11.00 47.77
N ILE A 61 -0.29 -12.05 46.94
CA ILE A 61 0.24 -11.92 45.60
C ILE A 61 -0.90 -11.89 44.61
N GLN A 62 -0.82 -10.97 43.68
CA GLN A 62 -1.71 -10.88 42.53
C GLN A 62 -0.86 -10.76 41.26
N TYR A 63 -1.41 -11.25 40.14
CA TYR A 63 -0.69 -11.29 38.87
C TYR A 63 -1.29 -10.30 37.94
N LEU A 64 -0.45 -9.49 37.30
CA LEU A 64 -0.82 -8.59 36.21
C LEU A 64 -0.27 -9.16 34.90
N PRO A 65 -1.10 -9.34 33.86
CA PRO A 65 -0.63 -9.82 32.58
C PRO A 65 0.34 -8.80 31.96
N PHE A 66 1.44 -9.33 31.45
CA PHE A 66 2.52 -8.55 30.82
C PHE A 66 2.62 -8.86 29.34
N THR A 67 1.56 -9.45 28.79
CA THR A 67 1.43 -9.78 27.37
C THR A 67 0.93 -8.58 26.59
N GLN A 68 1.35 -8.51 25.34
CA GLN A 68 0.85 -7.53 24.38
C GLN A 68 -0.55 -7.92 23.93
N ASN A 69 -1.49 -6.97 24.00
CA ASN A 69 -2.86 -7.13 23.53
C ASN A 69 -3.07 -6.32 22.25
N THR A 70 -3.51 -6.98 21.19
CA THR A 70 -3.90 -6.32 19.95
C THR A 70 -5.36 -5.96 19.99
N ILE A 71 -5.68 -4.69 19.77
CA ILE A 71 -7.02 -4.12 19.90
C ILE A 71 -7.41 -3.49 18.56
N GLY A 72 -8.42 -4.04 17.91
CA GLY A 72 -9.10 -3.38 16.80
C GLY A 72 -10.20 -2.46 17.33
N PHE A 73 -10.33 -1.28 16.75
CA PHE A 73 -11.39 -0.32 17.09
C PHE A 73 -11.78 0.52 15.86
N GLN A 74 -13.00 1.00 15.90
CA GLN A 74 -13.57 1.87 14.88
C GLN A 74 -14.13 3.11 15.54
N VAL A 75 -13.96 4.26 14.90
CA VAL A 75 -14.43 5.54 15.38
C VAL A 75 -15.18 6.25 14.28
N THR A 76 -16.39 6.68 14.59
CA THR A 76 -17.12 7.65 13.78
C THR A 76 -16.97 9.01 14.43
N ALA A 77 -16.47 9.99 13.70
CA ALA A 77 -16.31 11.36 14.16
C ALA A 77 -16.54 12.35 13.01
N GLU A 78 -16.84 13.59 13.37
CA GLU A 78 -16.92 14.69 12.43
C GLU A 78 -15.53 15.33 12.26
N ASP A 79 -15.14 15.60 11.01
CA ASP A 79 -13.95 16.37 10.69
C ASP A 79 -14.14 17.88 10.96
N GLU A 80 -13.12 18.69 10.69
CA GLU A 80 -13.19 20.15 10.83
C GLU A 80 -14.34 20.77 10.00
N ASN A 81 -14.70 20.16 8.86
CA ASN A 81 -15.77 20.58 7.96
C ASN A 81 -17.14 19.98 8.30
N LYS A 82 -17.27 19.27 9.45
CA LYS A 82 -18.49 18.57 9.90
C LYS A 82 -18.92 17.43 8.97
N ILE A 83 -17.99 16.77 8.33
CA ILE A 83 -18.23 15.59 7.53
C ILE A 83 -18.00 14.37 8.42
N ASN A 84 -18.96 13.44 8.43
CA ASN A 84 -18.84 12.19 9.19
C ASN A 84 -17.81 11.29 8.53
N VAL A 85 -16.77 10.94 9.29
CA VAL A 85 -15.68 10.05 8.87
C VAL A 85 -15.66 8.83 9.79
N ASN A 86 -15.55 7.66 9.18
CA ASN A 86 -15.38 6.38 9.88
C ASN A 86 -13.92 5.94 9.71
N VAL A 87 -13.20 5.87 10.81
CA VAL A 87 -11.79 5.43 10.83
C VAL A 87 -11.69 4.13 11.58
N SER A 88 -11.12 3.12 10.94
CA SER A 88 -10.77 1.83 11.54
C SER A 88 -9.28 1.79 11.83
N ALA A 89 -8.92 1.37 13.03
CA ALA A 89 -7.52 1.30 13.45
C ALA A 89 -7.25 0.06 14.30
N VAL A 90 -6.00 -0.35 14.35
CA VAL A 90 -5.49 -1.44 15.17
C VAL A 90 -4.33 -0.92 16.01
N ALA A 91 -4.35 -1.19 17.29
CA ALA A 91 -3.26 -0.86 18.20
C ALA A 91 -2.80 -2.09 18.97
N ALA A 92 -1.50 -2.17 19.22
CA ALA A 92 -0.89 -3.13 20.10
C ALA A 92 -0.48 -2.42 21.39
N VAL A 93 -1.05 -2.86 22.51
CA VAL A 93 -0.89 -2.25 23.82
C VAL A 93 -0.40 -3.26 24.83
N LYS A 94 0.53 -2.87 25.67
CA LYS A 94 1.04 -3.66 26.80
C LYS A 94 1.04 -2.83 28.09
N VAL A 95 1.28 -3.48 29.21
CA VAL A 95 1.64 -2.80 30.46
C VAL A 95 3.06 -2.26 30.33
N GLY A 96 3.30 -1.02 30.72
CA GLY A 96 4.60 -0.39 30.62
C GLY A 96 5.67 -1.05 31.48
N ASP A 97 6.92 -0.96 31.04
CA ASP A 97 8.07 -1.66 31.64
C ASP A 97 8.58 -0.99 32.93
N SER A 98 8.22 0.26 33.17
CA SER A 98 8.70 0.97 34.38
C SER A 98 7.90 0.58 35.63
N ASP A 99 8.56 0.54 36.76
CA ASP A 99 7.92 0.21 38.05
C ASP A 99 6.75 1.18 38.37
N GLU A 100 6.85 2.42 37.92
CA GLU A 100 5.80 3.44 38.06
C GLU A 100 4.57 3.13 37.26
N GLN A 101 4.75 2.74 35.99
CA GLN A 101 3.68 2.31 35.09
C GLN A 101 3.02 1.02 35.56
N VAL A 102 3.81 0.02 36.01
CA VAL A 102 3.28 -1.22 36.56
C VAL A 102 2.42 -0.93 37.81
N ARG A 103 2.86 0.00 38.70
CA ARG A 103 2.07 0.40 39.88
C ARG A 103 0.78 1.15 39.47
N ALA A 104 0.85 1.99 38.44
CA ALA A 104 -0.35 2.70 37.92
C ALA A 104 -1.36 1.71 37.34
N ALA A 105 -0.90 0.77 36.49
CA ALA A 105 -1.72 -0.30 35.94
C ALA A 105 -2.30 -1.20 37.06
N ALA A 106 -1.49 -1.57 38.04
CA ALA A 106 -1.93 -2.38 39.19
C ALA A 106 -3.08 -1.71 39.95
N LYS A 107 -2.93 -0.44 40.30
CA LYS A 107 -3.99 0.31 41.04
C LYS A 107 -5.31 0.37 40.28
N ARG A 108 -5.28 0.28 38.96
CA ARG A 108 -6.45 0.46 38.12
C ARG A 108 -7.11 -0.83 37.69
N PHE A 109 -6.31 -1.86 37.42
CA PHE A 109 -6.77 -3.10 36.81
C PHE A 109 -6.76 -4.30 37.72
N LEU A 110 -5.97 -4.26 38.82
CA LEU A 110 -5.86 -5.38 39.74
C LEU A 110 -7.20 -5.65 40.45
N GLY A 111 -7.53 -6.91 40.62
CA GLY A 111 -8.79 -7.33 41.27
C GLY A 111 -10.03 -7.35 40.36
N LYS A 112 -9.92 -6.99 39.10
CA LYS A 112 -11.01 -7.18 38.17
C LYS A 112 -11.04 -8.64 37.67
N PRO A 113 -12.22 -9.24 37.42
CA PRO A 113 -12.34 -10.65 37.04
C PRO A 113 -11.78 -10.84 35.68
N ASN A 114 -11.48 -10.17 34.79
CA ASN A 114 -10.80 -10.33 33.51
C ASN A 114 -9.86 -9.14 33.29
N THR A 115 -8.70 -9.17 33.91
CA THR A 115 -7.73 -8.06 33.86
C THR A 115 -7.30 -7.73 32.43
N ASP A 116 -7.04 -8.74 31.57
CA ASP A 116 -6.68 -8.55 30.18
C ASP A 116 -7.76 -7.79 29.40
N GLN A 117 -9.01 -8.19 29.58
CA GLN A 117 -10.12 -7.55 28.89
C GLN A 117 -10.35 -6.13 29.43
N ALA A 118 -10.22 -5.91 30.72
CA ALA A 118 -10.34 -4.59 31.33
C ALA A 118 -9.23 -3.62 30.85
N ILE A 119 -8.01 -4.11 30.62
CA ILE A 119 -6.91 -3.37 30.02
C ILE A 119 -7.27 -3.03 28.56
N ALA A 120 -7.68 -4.04 27.78
CA ALA A 120 -8.05 -3.86 26.37
C ALA A 120 -9.19 -2.85 26.20
N ASP A 121 -10.25 -2.93 27.02
CA ASP A 121 -11.40 -2.03 26.92
C ASP A 121 -11.03 -0.60 27.34
N SER A 122 -10.21 -0.45 28.38
CA SER A 122 -9.75 0.87 28.81
C SER A 122 -8.84 1.51 27.78
N ALA A 123 -7.95 0.74 27.19
CA ALA A 123 -7.06 1.18 26.13
C ALA A 123 -7.87 1.56 24.88
N ARG A 124 -8.83 0.72 24.48
CA ARG A 124 -9.74 1.00 23.36
C ARG A 124 -10.46 2.33 23.54
N ASN A 125 -11.04 2.55 24.71
CA ASN A 125 -11.79 3.79 24.97
C ASN A 125 -10.89 5.04 24.95
N ALA A 126 -9.66 4.93 25.45
CA ALA A 126 -8.70 6.01 25.38
C ALA A 126 -8.29 6.32 23.94
N LEU A 127 -7.97 5.27 23.15
CA LEU A 127 -7.64 5.40 21.73
C LEU A 127 -8.77 6.00 20.91
N ILE A 128 -10.01 5.57 21.16
CA ILE A 128 -11.21 6.15 20.53
C ILE A 128 -11.31 7.64 20.87
N GLY A 129 -11.04 8.02 22.10
CA GLY A 129 -11.07 9.42 22.54
C GLY A 129 -10.02 10.27 21.84
N SER A 130 -8.76 9.81 21.81
CA SER A 130 -7.65 10.47 21.14
C SER A 130 -7.88 10.58 19.63
N LEU A 131 -8.30 9.49 18.98
CA LEU A 131 -8.58 9.50 17.55
C LEU A 131 -9.71 10.47 17.19
N ARG A 132 -10.80 10.48 17.97
CA ARG A 132 -11.93 11.43 17.78
C ARG A 132 -11.49 12.87 17.94
N SER A 133 -10.64 13.17 18.90
CA SER A 133 -10.11 14.51 19.13
C SER A 133 -9.27 14.98 17.93
N ILE A 134 -8.39 14.14 17.43
CA ILE A 134 -7.51 14.48 16.29
C ILE A 134 -8.31 14.63 15.00
N ILE A 135 -9.28 13.73 14.74
CA ILE A 135 -10.15 13.84 13.56
C ILE A 135 -10.89 15.17 13.55
N GLY A 136 -11.40 15.64 14.71
CA GLY A 136 -12.08 16.92 14.81
C GLY A 136 -11.22 18.17 14.52
N HIS A 137 -9.91 18.02 14.43
CA HIS A 137 -8.94 19.10 14.13
C HIS A 137 -8.29 18.95 12.76
N MET A 138 -8.64 17.95 11.97
CA MET A 138 -8.10 17.69 10.63
C MET A 138 -9.22 17.70 9.60
N THR A 139 -8.89 18.05 8.36
CA THR A 139 -9.82 17.90 7.25
C THR A 139 -9.79 16.49 6.69
N ILE A 140 -10.89 16.03 6.07
CA ILE A 140 -10.94 14.70 5.44
C ILE A 140 -9.85 14.53 4.36
N THR A 141 -9.49 15.62 3.69
CA THR A 141 -8.42 15.62 2.70
C THR A 141 -7.05 15.34 3.34
N ASP A 142 -6.77 15.97 4.49
CA ASP A 142 -5.53 15.74 5.25
C ASP A 142 -5.50 14.33 5.82
N LEU A 143 -6.64 13.83 6.32
CA LEU A 143 -6.77 12.47 6.85
C LEU A 143 -6.42 11.40 5.80
N ILE A 144 -6.74 11.64 4.53
CA ILE A 144 -6.48 10.70 3.44
C ILE A 144 -5.06 10.87 2.89
N SER A 145 -4.61 12.13 2.73
CA SER A 145 -3.34 12.46 2.08
C SER A 145 -2.15 12.21 2.99
N ASP A 146 -2.30 12.44 4.30
CA ASP A 146 -1.22 12.34 5.29
C ASP A 146 -1.62 11.42 6.45
N ARG A 147 -1.78 10.13 6.13
CA ARG A 147 -2.11 9.10 7.13
C ARG A 147 -1.03 8.95 8.19
N ASP A 148 0.22 9.20 7.83
CA ASP A 148 1.36 9.08 8.74
C ASP A 148 1.31 10.19 9.80
N ALA A 149 0.98 11.42 9.41
CA ALA A 149 0.77 12.51 10.36
C ALA A 149 -0.43 12.24 11.28
N LEU A 150 -1.54 11.75 10.76
CA LEU A 150 -2.69 11.33 11.58
C LEU A 150 -2.27 10.26 12.59
N GLN A 151 -1.58 9.21 12.15
CA GLN A 151 -1.10 8.14 13.01
C GLN A 151 -0.18 8.65 14.11
N GLN A 152 0.76 9.54 13.77
CA GLN A 152 1.70 10.11 14.73
C GLN A 152 1.01 11.02 15.75
N ASN A 153 0.10 11.89 15.31
CA ASN A 153 -0.65 12.77 16.20
C ASN A 153 -1.51 11.99 17.19
N VAL A 154 -2.19 10.94 16.71
CA VAL A 154 -2.99 10.05 17.57
C VAL A 154 -2.10 9.27 18.53
N PHE A 155 -0.95 8.78 18.07
CA PHE A 155 0.00 8.07 18.91
C PHE A 155 0.52 8.97 20.03
N ASP A 156 0.93 10.21 19.74
CA ASP A 156 1.48 11.13 20.72
C ASP A 156 0.42 11.57 21.76
N ASP A 157 -0.81 11.83 21.33
CA ASP A 157 -1.92 12.16 22.22
C ASP A 157 -2.28 10.95 23.11
N ALA A 158 -2.48 9.79 22.50
CA ALA A 158 -2.85 8.57 23.21
C ALA A 158 -1.75 8.11 24.17
N LYS A 159 -0.46 8.30 23.82
CA LYS A 159 0.69 7.95 24.67
C LYS A 159 0.62 8.63 26.04
N SER A 160 0.24 9.90 26.08
CA SER A 160 0.12 10.64 27.33
C SER A 160 -1.01 10.09 28.22
N VAL A 161 -2.15 9.77 27.62
CA VAL A 161 -3.30 9.20 28.32
C VAL A 161 -3.02 7.78 28.80
N MET A 162 -2.36 6.96 27.96
CA MET A 162 -1.99 5.59 28.28
C MET A 162 -0.95 5.51 29.38
N ALA A 163 0.06 6.38 29.37
CA ALA A 163 1.08 6.45 30.42
C ALA A 163 0.48 6.69 31.80
N ASN A 164 -0.55 7.54 31.89
CA ASN A 164 -1.28 7.77 33.13
C ASN A 164 -2.05 6.54 33.62
N MET A 165 -2.36 5.61 32.73
CA MET A 165 -2.99 4.33 33.07
C MET A 165 -1.97 3.22 33.34
N GLY A 166 -0.68 3.49 33.14
CA GLY A 166 0.38 2.50 33.24
C GLY A 166 0.49 1.59 32.01
N LEU A 167 -0.08 2.01 30.89
CA LEU A 167 -0.06 1.28 29.63
C LEU A 167 0.90 1.95 28.65
N GLU A 168 1.42 1.16 27.73
CA GLU A 168 2.29 1.60 26.65
C GLU A 168 1.75 1.11 25.30
N ILE A 169 1.82 1.95 24.30
CA ILE A 169 1.45 1.63 22.91
C ILE A 169 2.72 1.24 22.18
N ASP A 170 2.80 0.01 21.70
CA ASP A 170 3.93 -0.46 20.89
C ASP A 170 3.73 -0.06 19.42
N VAL A 171 2.51 -0.26 18.91
CA VAL A 171 2.16 0.01 17.52
C VAL A 171 0.74 0.58 17.46
N LEU A 172 0.55 1.58 16.64
CA LEU A 172 -0.75 2.06 16.22
C LEU A 172 -0.78 2.11 14.70
N GLN A 173 -1.78 1.54 14.07
CA GLN A 173 -1.93 1.53 12.62
C GLN A 173 -3.36 1.87 12.23
N ILE A 174 -3.51 2.81 11.31
CA ILE A 174 -4.79 3.15 10.71
C ILE A 174 -5.02 2.22 9.51
N SER A 175 -6.11 1.47 9.55
CA SER A 175 -6.43 0.45 8.53
C SER A 175 -7.23 1.05 7.38
N GLU A 176 -8.33 1.73 7.70
CA GLU A 176 -9.27 2.23 6.70
C GLU A 176 -9.88 3.55 7.15
N ILE A 177 -10.09 4.44 6.18
CA ILE A 177 -10.81 5.71 6.36
C ILE A 177 -11.90 5.74 5.30
N THR A 178 -13.16 5.82 5.77
CA THR A 178 -14.34 5.87 4.91
C THR A 178 -15.27 7.02 5.38
N ASP A 179 -16.12 7.46 4.51
CA ASP A 179 -17.17 8.43 4.84
C ASP A 179 -18.55 7.89 4.45
N ASP A 180 -19.60 8.34 5.14
CA ASP A 180 -20.98 7.90 4.87
C ASP A 180 -21.62 8.70 3.72
N GLY A 181 -21.04 9.85 3.36
CA GLY A 181 -21.62 10.79 2.39
C GLY A 181 -21.09 10.66 0.96
N GLY A 182 -20.13 9.78 0.68
CA GLY A 182 -19.51 9.68 -0.64
C GLY A 182 -18.61 10.89 -0.99
N TYR A 183 -18.19 11.65 0.03
CA TYR A 183 -17.33 12.81 -0.15
C TYR A 183 -15.94 12.41 -0.64
N ILE A 184 -15.39 11.32 -0.10
CA ILE A 184 -14.09 10.75 -0.52
C ILE A 184 -14.14 10.36 -2.01
N GLU A 185 -15.22 9.72 -2.44
CA GLU A 185 -15.41 9.37 -3.84
C GLU A 185 -15.53 10.62 -4.73
N SER A 186 -16.26 11.63 -4.23
CA SER A 186 -16.42 12.90 -4.93
C SER A 186 -15.12 13.69 -5.08
N LEU A 187 -14.19 13.61 -4.13
CA LEU A 187 -12.85 14.20 -4.22
C LEU A 187 -12.00 13.59 -5.33
N GLY A 188 -12.21 12.32 -5.64
CA GLY A 188 -11.51 11.62 -6.72
C GLY A 188 -11.99 12.02 -8.12
N VAL A 189 -13.23 12.50 -8.27
CA VAL A 189 -13.82 12.83 -9.58
C VAL A 189 -13.05 13.92 -10.34
N PRO A 190 -12.66 15.06 -9.77
CA PRO A 190 -11.88 16.08 -10.48
C PRO A 190 -10.52 15.55 -10.95
N GLU A 191 -9.86 14.75 -10.14
CA GLU A 191 -8.56 14.17 -10.50
C GLU A 191 -8.70 13.13 -11.61
N GLN A 192 -9.72 12.28 -11.56
CA GLN A 192 -10.05 11.36 -12.65
C GLN A 192 -10.31 12.14 -13.95
N GLN A 193 -11.08 13.22 -13.90
CA GLN A 193 -11.35 14.08 -15.05
C GLN A 193 -10.07 14.73 -15.59
N ARG A 194 -9.16 15.14 -14.71
CA ARG A 194 -7.86 15.69 -15.10
C ARG A 194 -7.00 14.64 -15.79
N VAL A 195 -6.86 13.46 -15.19
CA VAL A 195 -6.10 12.34 -15.78
C VAL A 195 -6.70 11.89 -17.12
N GLU A 196 -8.02 11.82 -17.23
CA GLU A 196 -8.70 11.49 -18.49
C GLU A 196 -8.47 12.55 -19.57
N LYS A 197 -8.53 13.82 -19.21
CA LYS A 197 -8.21 14.94 -20.10
C LYS A 197 -6.77 14.86 -20.59
N ASP A 198 -5.81 14.66 -19.68
CA ASP A 198 -4.39 14.57 -20.00
C ASP A 198 -4.10 13.34 -20.90
N ALA A 199 -4.73 12.20 -20.58
CA ALA A 199 -4.66 11.01 -21.43
C ALA A 199 -5.26 11.25 -22.82
N ARG A 200 -6.35 12.02 -22.93
CA ARG A 200 -6.97 12.39 -24.22
C ARG A 200 -6.06 13.30 -25.04
N ILE A 201 -5.42 14.28 -24.37
CA ILE A 201 -4.45 15.18 -25.02
C ILE A 201 -3.24 14.37 -25.50
N ALA A 202 -2.68 13.51 -24.67
CA ALA A 202 -1.55 12.65 -25.02
C ALA A 202 -1.88 11.73 -26.22
N ARG A 203 -3.09 11.15 -26.24
CA ARG A 203 -3.57 10.33 -27.38
C ARG A 203 -3.70 11.16 -28.65
N ALA A 204 -4.26 12.37 -28.56
CA ALA A 204 -4.40 13.26 -29.71
C ALA A 204 -3.02 13.71 -30.26
N HIS A 205 -2.05 13.95 -29.40
CA HIS A 205 -0.67 14.23 -29.82
C HIS A 205 -0.02 13.03 -30.51
N ALA A 206 -0.13 11.84 -29.93
CA ALA A 206 0.40 10.62 -30.51
C ALA A 206 -0.26 10.29 -31.87
N GLU A 207 -1.57 10.55 -32.01
CA GLU A 207 -2.29 10.36 -33.28
C GLU A 207 -1.84 11.36 -34.35
N ARG A 208 -1.59 12.62 -34.01
CA ARG A 208 -1.03 13.62 -34.93
C ARG A 208 0.37 13.22 -35.37
N GLU A 209 1.23 12.87 -34.43
CA GLU A 209 2.60 12.44 -34.72
C GLU A 209 2.63 11.19 -35.62
N ALA A 210 1.74 10.23 -35.35
CA ALA A 210 1.58 9.05 -36.19
C ALA A 210 1.13 9.40 -37.60
N LYS A 211 0.17 10.37 -37.77
CA LYS A 211 -0.29 10.85 -39.09
C LYS A 211 0.81 11.62 -39.82
N ASP A 212 1.56 12.47 -39.12
CA ASP A 212 2.68 13.20 -39.70
C ASP A 212 3.79 12.26 -40.18
N ALA A 213 4.09 11.22 -39.35
CA ALA A 213 5.01 10.17 -39.76
C ALA A 213 4.51 9.35 -40.98
N GLU A 214 3.20 9.06 -41.00
CA GLU A 214 2.56 8.38 -42.14
C GLU A 214 2.64 9.21 -43.42
N VAL A 215 2.33 10.52 -43.34
CA VAL A 215 2.44 11.44 -44.48
C VAL A 215 3.87 11.54 -44.99
N THR A 216 4.83 11.72 -44.06
CA THR A 216 6.26 11.76 -44.41
C THR A 216 6.72 10.45 -45.06
N SER A 217 6.28 9.32 -44.52
CA SER A 217 6.56 8.00 -45.10
C SER A 217 5.98 7.85 -46.52
N ARG A 218 4.73 8.27 -46.69
CA ARG A 218 4.10 8.26 -48.04
C ARG A 218 4.81 9.16 -49.05
N GLN A 219 5.26 10.35 -48.61
CA GLN A 219 6.05 11.24 -49.49
C GLN A 219 7.38 10.57 -49.88
N GLN A 220 8.09 9.97 -48.94
CA GLN A 220 9.33 9.24 -49.22
C GLN A 220 9.11 8.04 -50.16
N ILE A 221 7.97 7.35 -50.03
CA ILE A 221 7.58 6.26 -50.92
C ILE A 221 7.36 6.82 -52.36
N ALA A 222 6.58 7.87 -52.45
CA ALA A 222 6.27 8.49 -53.75
C ALA A 222 7.54 9.04 -54.46
N GLU A 223 8.48 9.65 -53.70
CA GLU A 223 9.77 10.10 -54.23
C GLU A 223 10.60 8.92 -54.74
N ARG A 224 10.69 7.85 -53.96
CA ARG A 224 11.42 6.64 -54.38
C ARG A 224 10.78 5.94 -55.57
N GLU A 225 9.46 5.89 -55.62
CA GLU A 225 8.73 5.35 -56.78
C GLU A 225 8.99 6.20 -58.05
N ARG A 226 9.00 7.52 -57.91
CA ARG A 226 9.36 8.41 -59.03
C ARG A 226 10.80 8.18 -59.47
N ASP A 227 11.76 8.11 -58.51
CA ASP A 227 13.16 7.90 -58.86
C ASP A 227 13.38 6.52 -59.48
N LEU A 228 12.68 5.49 -59.02
CA LEU A 228 12.66 4.17 -59.61
C LEU A 228 12.11 4.19 -61.04
N SER A 229 10.99 4.90 -61.27
CA SER A 229 10.39 5.02 -62.59
C SER A 229 11.29 5.78 -63.59
N LEU A 230 11.96 6.87 -63.12
CA LEU A 230 12.96 7.58 -63.89
C LEU A 230 14.14 6.69 -64.23
N ARG A 231 14.62 5.94 -63.29
CA ARG A 231 15.74 5.01 -63.48
C ARG A 231 15.37 3.88 -64.45
N GLN A 232 14.17 3.34 -64.33
CA GLN A 232 13.64 2.35 -65.26
C GLN A 232 13.47 2.94 -66.69
N ALA A 233 12.98 4.18 -66.79
CA ALA A 233 12.86 4.86 -68.09
C ALA A 233 14.26 5.13 -68.71
N GLN A 234 15.24 5.57 -67.89
CA GLN A 234 16.62 5.75 -68.36
C GLN A 234 17.25 4.43 -68.83
N LEU A 235 17.09 3.37 -68.02
CA LEU A 235 17.59 2.04 -68.38
C LEU A 235 16.91 1.51 -69.66
N LYS A 236 15.59 1.73 -69.77
CA LYS A 236 14.87 1.37 -70.99
C LYS A 236 15.37 2.13 -72.22
N ALA A 237 15.58 3.46 -72.08
CA ALA A 237 16.15 4.27 -73.16
C ALA A 237 17.58 3.85 -73.50
N GLU A 238 18.40 3.42 -72.48
CA GLU A 238 19.74 2.91 -72.71
C GLU A 238 19.72 1.53 -73.36
N THR A 239 18.79 0.65 -72.94
CA THR A 239 18.59 -0.66 -73.58
C THR A 239 18.06 -0.53 -75.03
N ASP A 240 17.13 0.38 -75.26
CA ASP A 240 16.59 0.66 -76.61
C ASP A 240 17.72 1.20 -77.53
N ARG A 241 18.61 2.07 -76.97
CA ARG A 241 19.82 2.52 -77.74
C ARG A 241 20.80 1.40 -77.97
N ALA A 242 21.09 0.61 -76.93
CA ALA A 242 22.00 -0.56 -77.06
C ALA A 242 21.43 -1.63 -77.98
N GLN A 243 20.10 -1.76 -78.02
CA GLN A 243 19.42 -2.65 -78.97
C GLN A 243 19.47 -2.15 -80.40
N ALA A 244 19.34 -0.82 -80.61
CA ALA A 244 19.54 -0.19 -81.88
C ALA A 244 21.00 -0.26 -82.35
N GLU A 245 21.97 -0.19 -81.41
CA GLU A 245 23.42 -0.42 -81.67
C GLU A 245 23.74 -1.90 -81.87
N ALA A 246 23.03 -2.81 -81.17
CA ALA A 246 23.28 -4.26 -81.19
C ALA A 246 22.64 -5.01 -82.37
N ASP A 247 21.79 -4.33 -83.15
CA ASP A 247 21.40 -4.86 -84.49
C ASP A 247 22.61 -5.01 -85.42
N SER A 248 23.78 -4.48 -84.96
CA SER A 248 25.08 -4.68 -85.66
C SER A 248 26.06 -5.60 -84.89
N SER A 249 25.83 -6.00 -83.61
CA SER A 249 26.78 -6.80 -82.84
C SER A 249 26.04 -7.78 -81.92
N GLY A 250 25.97 -8.97 -82.33
CA GLY A 250 25.52 -10.25 -81.77
C GLY A 250 24.72 -10.39 -80.45
N PRO A 251 24.05 -11.53 -80.31
CA PRO A 251 23.01 -11.75 -79.24
C PRO A 251 23.53 -11.82 -77.83
N LEU A 252 24.85 -11.87 -77.61
CA LEU A 252 25.43 -11.93 -76.24
C LEU A 252 25.32 -10.61 -75.47
N ALA A 253 25.39 -9.47 -76.15
CA ALA A 253 25.20 -8.16 -75.53
C ALA A 253 23.73 -7.91 -75.11
N ARG A 254 22.77 -8.50 -75.84
CA ARG A 254 21.35 -8.43 -75.49
C ARG A 254 21.03 -9.18 -74.19
N ALA A 255 21.51 -10.41 -74.04
CA ALA A 255 21.28 -11.25 -72.86
C ALA A 255 21.96 -10.73 -71.59
N ALA A 256 23.10 -10.02 -71.72
CA ALA A 256 23.77 -9.42 -70.58
C ALA A 256 23.01 -8.23 -69.99
N LYS A 257 22.48 -7.37 -70.89
CA LYS A 257 21.71 -6.20 -70.45
C LYS A 257 20.31 -6.56 -69.94
N GLU A 258 19.65 -7.58 -70.52
CA GLU A 258 18.38 -8.11 -69.98
C GLU A 258 18.54 -8.64 -68.53
N ARG A 259 19.67 -9.28 -68.20
CA ARG A 259 19.94 -9.71 -66.80
C ARG A 259 20.13 -8.56 -65.84
N GLU A 260 20.79 -7.47 -66.29
CA GLU A 260 21.01 -6.28 -65.47
C GLU A 260 19.71 -5.59 -65.11
N ILE A 261 18.77 -5.46 -66.05
CA ILE A 261 17.43 -4.92 -65.82
C ILE A 261 16.66 -5.79 -64.84
N ALA A 262 16.66 -7.11 -64.98
CA ALA A 262 15.94 -8.03 -64.08
C ALA A 262 16.42 -7.93 -62.64
N ILE A 263 17.69 -7.69 -62.40
CA ILE A 263 18.23 -7.50 -61.05
C ILE A 263 17.73 -6.18 -60.43
N ILE A 264 17.73 -5.09 -61.23
CA ILE A 264 17.25 -3.77 -60.80
C ILE A 264 15.75 -3.79 -60.53
N GLU A 265 15.00 -4.47 -61.36
CA GLU A 265 13.54 -4.66 -61.10
C GLU A 265 13.27 -5.51 -59.85
N GLN A 266 14.10 -6.53 -59.59
CA GLN A 266 14.01 -7.33 -58.37
C GLN A 266 14.31 -6.49 -57.12
N GLU A 267 15.35 -5.67 -57.17
CA GLU A 267 15.69 -4.75 -56.03
C GLU A 267 14.60 -3.72 -55.84
N ALA A 268 14.04 -3.18 -56.92
CA ALA A 268 12.92 -2.24 -56.87
C ALA A 268 11.65 -2.89 -56.28
N ALA A 269 11.38 -4.14 -56.62
CA ALA A 269 10.23 -4.88 -56.07
C ALA A 269 10.43 -5.20 -54.57
N GLN A 270 11.65 -5.54 -54.17
CA GLN A 270 11.98 -5.73 -52.75
C GLN A 270 11.87 -4.43 -51.95
N ALA A 271 12.33 -3.30 -52.51
CA ALA A 271 12.17 -1.99 -51.86
C ALA A 271 10.69 -1.60 -51.70
N LYS A 272 9.86 -1.87 -52.70
CA LYS A 272 8.40 -1.65 -52.66
C LYS A 272 7.71 -2.55 -51.62
N ALA A 273 8.08 -3.82 -51.56
CA ALA A 273 7.55 -4.76 -50.53
C ALA A 273 7.90 -4.30 -49.12
N ALA A 274 9.14 -3.88 -48.87
CA ALA A 274 9.57 -3.38 -47.57
C ALA A 274 8.89 -2.06 -47.17
N LEU A 275 8.46 -1.25 -48.12
CA LEU A 275 7.75 -0.02 -47.84
C LEU A 275 6.25 -0.27 -47.53
N THR A 276 5.60 -1.18 -48.29
CA THR A 276 4.23 -1.63 -48.00
C THR A 276 4.11 -2.35 -46.65
N GLU A 277 5.12 -3.09 -46.27
CA GLU A 277 5.18 -3.73 -44.97
C GLU A 277 5.23 -2.71 -43.82
N ARG A 278 6.02 -1.64 -43.96
CA ARG A 278 6.06 -0.52 -43.00
C ARG A 278 4.75 0.29 -42.98
N GLU A 279 4.10 0.45 -44.10
CA GLU A 279 2.78 1.11 -44.19
C GLU A 279 1.69 0.29 -43.48
N LEU A 280 1.68 -1.02 -43.68
CA LEU A 280 0.80 -1.94 -42.97
C LEU A 280 1.06 -1.95 -41.45
N ASP A 281 2.34 -1.87 -41.02
CA ASP A 281 2.70 -1.83 -39.62
C ASP A 281 2.26 -0.52 -38.93
N SER A 282 2.25 0.59 -39.66
CA SER A 282 1.77 1.89 -39.18
C SER A 282 0.24 2.00 -39.13
N THR A 283 -0.47 1.30 -40.02
CA THR A 283 -1.94 1.30 -40.07
C THR A 283 -2.58 0.29 -39.11
N VAL A 284 -1.89 -0.81 -38.80
CA VAL A 284 -2.41 -1.87 -37.90
C VAL A 284 -2.22 -1.55 -36.42
N ARG A 285 -1.31 -0.66 -36.06
CA ARG A 285 -1.04 -0.26 -34.66
C ARG A 285 -1.92 0.89 -34.15
N LYS A 286 -3.17 0.98 -34.50
CA LYS A 286 -4.12 1.89 -33.84
C LYS A 286 -4.86 1.21 -32.71
N PRO A 287 -4.55 1.50 -31.44
CA PRO A 287 -5.33 1.01 -30.30
C PRO A 287 -6.57 1.87 -30.00
N SER A 288 -6.98 2.80 -30.84
CA SER A 288 -7.93 3.83 -30.43
C SER A 288 -9.36 3.70 -30.98
N SER A 289 -9.65 2.84 -31.95
CA SER A 289 -11.00 2.77 -32.54
C SER A 289 -12.07 2.14 -31.64
N ARG A 290 -11.67 1.34 -30.62
CA ARG A 290 -12.65 0.66 -29.74
C ARG A 290 -13.27 1.56 -28.67
N SER A 291 -12.67 2.71 -28.36
CA SER A 291 -13.22 3.66 -27.38
C SER A 291 -14.14 4.70 -28.00
N GLU A 292 -13.96 5.03 -29.26
CA GLU A 292 -14.83 5.96 -29.99
C GLU A 292 -16.16 5.32 -30.39
N GLU A 293 -16.18 4.07 -30.81
CA GLU A 293 -17.44 3.36 -31.11
C GLU A 293 -18.36 3.24 -29.88
N ARG A 294 -17.80 3.10 -28.66
CA ARG A 294 -18.59 3.12 -27.45
C ARG A 294 -19.16 4.49 -27.10
N ARG A 295 -18.53 5.56 -27.54
CA ARG A 295 -18.95 6.93 -27.26
C ARG A 295 -20.05 7.38 -28.24
N VAL A 296 -19.89 7.09 -29.52
CA VAL A 296 -20.93 7.34 -30.56
C VAL A 296 -22.20 6.55 -30.24
N GLY A 297 -22.09 5.32 -29.76
CA GLY A 297 -23.23 4.51 -29.36
C GLY A 297 -23.99 5.01 -28.12
N LYS A 298 -23.35 5.80 -27.24
CA LYS A 298 -24.01 6.42 -26.08
C LYS A 298 -24.65 7.76 -26.42
N GLU A 299 -24.09 8.55 -27.30
CA GLU A 299 -24.65 9.83 -27.72
C GLU A 299 -25.87 9.66 -28.64
N CYS A 300 -25.92 8.60 -29.47
CA CYS A 300 -27.11 8.30 -30.24
C CYS A 300 -28.32 7.81 -29.42
N ARG A 301 -28.06 7.27 -28.20
CA ARG A 301 -29.17 6.78 -27.35
C ARG A 301 -29.86 7.87 -26.53
N SER A 302 -29.23 9.05 -26.37
CA SER A 302 -29.79 10.15 -25.58
C SER A 302 -30.62 11.15 -26.45
N ARG A 303 -30.64 10.97 -27.77
CA ARG A 303 -31.30 11.92 -28.71
C ARG A 303 -32.65 11.46 -29.25
N TRP A 304 -33.19 10.34 -28.78
CA TRP A 304 -34.56 9.94 -29.09
C TRP A 304 -35.41 10.08 -27.82
N SER A 305 -35.83 11.30 -27.54
CA SER A 305 -37.00 11.58 -26.73
C SER A 305 -38.18 11.74 -27.66
N PRO A 306 -39.29 11.01 -27.43
CA PRO A 306 -40.46 11.12 -28.28
C PRO A 306 -41.35 12.26 -27.78
N TYR A 307 -41.31 13.42 -28.40
CA TYR A 307 -42.42 14.37 -28.42
C TYR A 307 -42.46 15.10 -29.79
N HIS A 308 -43.38 14.74 -30.44
CA HIS A 308 -44.32 15.17 -31.50
C HIS A 308 -44.34 14.24 -32.66
#